data_60e650abaca24f53c8191a93f5e06581
#
_entry.id   60e650abaca24f53c8191a93f5e06581
#
_cell.length_a   1.000
_cell.length_b   1.000
_cell.length_c   1.000
_cell.angle_alpha   90.00
_cell.angle_beta   90.00
_cell.angle_gamma   90.00
#
_symmetry.space_group_name_H-M   'P 1'
#
loop_
_entity.id
_entity.type
_entity.pdbx_description
1 polymer ?
#
loop_
_entity_poly.entity_id
_entity_poly.type
_entity_poly.pdbx_seq_one_letter_code
_entity_poly.pdbx_strand_id
1 'polypeptide(L)'
;MPNFTRIVSDAYEEILERAPDPGGLAHFNDRMNQGLSEADLREALLRSDEYAQKNPPPGSMALRVDDNRFLDPRGSEVRPLGAIVCCNDAKANGWPLVTLAALDLFASHRLNYTHCRLGPFTAAGEDDPIYVGYVTTADGRVDLEQFFPGFWDKARGIADHARQLRIYVEFDLIDRWVRQHGESDLPQVDPWSARNNIQGVDAGGLAIFQSAPAPIHERWVRKAVAELGEFENVLFQVGNEGFKSFSEAWELGVYNIVKDELRQHGFSDRLVATNTQDPGLESQLDYITRHVPQAQRAGAKPIVVNEYAPLPPSEVIRQVRRAQRFGTSFLYWRGDDDQGQWESTLAQLEAFAPSVAIAGSDRPGPSTSGDRRPIRRSSAG
;
A
#
# COMPACT_ATOMS: atom_id res chain seq x y z
N MET A 1 -18.13 -42.66 -21.05
CA MET A 1 -17.59 -42.21 -19.78
C MET A 1 -18.75 -41.71 -18.92
N PRO A 2 -18.73 -41.90 -17.61
CA PRO A 2 -19.75 -41.31 -16.73
C PRO A 2 -19.83 -39.80 -16.93
N ASN A 3 -21.04 -39.27 -16.88
CA ASN A 3 -21.25 -37.82 -17.00
C ASN A 3 -21.57 -37.26 -15.62
N PHE A 4 -20.63 -36.50 -15.07
CA PHE A 4 -20.74 -35.84 -13.74
C PHE A 4 -21.32 -34.43 -13.81
N THR A 5 -21.86 -34.02 -15.00
CA THR A 5 -22.36 -32.65 -15.22
C THR A 5 -23.30 -32.15 -14.10
N ARG A 6 -24.19 -33.03 -13.65
CA ARG A 6 -25.13 -32.66 -12.57
C ARG A 6 -24.41 -32.39 -11.26
N ILE A 7 -23.51 -33.28 -10.85
CA ILE A 7 -22.74 -33.12 -9.60
C ILE A 7 -21.91 -31.85 -9.64
N VAL A 8 -21.25 -31.55 -10.77
CA VAL A 8 -20.47 -30.32 -10.93
C VAL A 8 -21.38 -29.09 -10.88
N SER A 9 -22.52 -29.12 -11.58
CA SER A 9 -23.47 -28.00 -11.58
C SER A 9 -24.06 -27.76 -10.21
N ASP A 10 -24.51 -28.81 -9.52
CA ASP A 10 -25.07 -28.70 -8.17
C ASP A 10 -24.02 -28.09 -7.19
N ALA A 11 -22.75 -28.53 -7.28
CA ALA A 11 -21.68 -27.99 -6.44
C ALA A 11 -21.36 -26.50 -6.73
N TYR A 12 -21.37 -26.08 -8.01
CA TYR A 12 -21.18 -24.69 -8.40
C TYR A 12 -22.36 -23.81 -7.93
N GLU A 13 -23.60 -24.28 -8.10
CA GLU A 13 -24.79 -23.55 -7.64
C GLU A 13 -24.84 -23.40 -6.11
N GLU A 14 -24.50 -24.46 -5.38
CA GLU A 14 -24.51 -24.43 -3.92
C GLU A 14 -23.37 -23.60 -3.31
N ILE A 15 -22.17 -23.65 -3.92
CA ILE A 15 -20.96 -23.04 -3.33
C ILE A 15 -20.68 -21.66 -3.94
N LEU A 16 -20.80 -21.53 -5.27
CA LEU A 16 -20.48 -20.31 -5.99
C LEU A 16 -21.72 -19.53 -6.47
N GLU A 17 -22.92 -19.99 -6.13
CA GLU A 17 -24.20 -19.35 -6.47
C GLU A 17 -24.33 -19.02 -7.96
N ARG A 18 -23.80 -19.87 -8.82
CA ARG A 18 -23.88 -19.75 -10.28
C ARG A 18 -23.70 -21.10 -10.97
N ALA A 19 -24.15 -21.19 -12.23
CA ALA A 19 -23.80 -22.32 -13.07
C ALA A 19 -22.29 -22.33 -13.42
N PRO A 20 -21.66 -23.50 -13.61
CA PRO A 20 -20.30 -23.58 -14.10
C PRO A 20 -20.23 -23.03 -15.53
N ASP A 21 -19.15 -22.31 -15.83
CA ASP A 21 -18.80 -21.99 -17.21
C ASP A 21 -18.37 -23.27 -17.98
N PRO A 22 -18.36 -23.23 -19.33
CA PRO A 22 -18.03 -24.44 -20.12
C PRO A 22 -16.65 -25.03 -19.80
N GLY A 23 -15.66 -24.17 -19.47
CA GLY A 23 -14.30 -24.60 -19.11
C GLY A 23 -14.26 -25.28 -17.75
N GLY A 24 -14.88 -24.68 -16.72
CA GLY A 24 -14.99 -25.25 -15.39
C GLY A 24 -15.76 -26.58 -15.39
N LEU A 25 -16.87 -26.63 -16.13
CA LEU A 25 -17.64 -27.86 -16.27
C LEU A 25 -16.81 -28.99 -16.91
N ALA A 26 -16.12 -28.71 -18.01
CA ALA A 26 -15.26 -29.70 -18.69
C ALA A 26 -14.12 -30.13 -17.76
N HIS A 27 -13.42 -29.20 -17.13
CA HIS A 27 -12.31 -29.48 -16.24
C HIS A 27 -12.70 -30.44 -15.11
N PHE A 28 -13.79 -30.18 -14.40
CA PHE A 28 -14.19 -31.00 -13.27
C PHE A 28 -14.82 -32.34 -13.72
N ASN A 29 -15.52 -32.39 -14.85
CA ASN A 29 -15.96 -33.67 -15.41
C ASN A 29 -14.76 -34.59 -15.73
N ASP A 30 -13.70 -34.04 -16.34
CA ASP A 30 -12.50 -34.80 -16.65
C ASP A 30 -11.77 -35.27 -15.37
N ARG A 31 -11.66 -34.42 -14.37
CA ARG A 31 -11.04 -34.75 -13.08
C ARG A 31 -11.84 -35.85 -12.34
N MET A 32 -13.16 -35.77 -12.33
CA MET A 32 -14.02 -36.82 -11.75
C MET A 32 -13.93 -38.14 -12.51
N ASN A 33 -13.81 -38.12 -13.83
CA ASN A 33 -13.53 -39.31 -14.61
C ASN A 33 -12.14 -39.93 -14.30
N GLN A 34 -11.23 -39.16 -13.77
CA GLN A 34 -9.89 -39.57 -13.30
C GLN A 34 -9.86 -39.92 -11.80
N GLY A 35 -11.00 -39.90 -11.11
CA GLY A 35 -11.13 -40.35 -9.74
C GLY A 35 -11.23 -39.23 -8.70
N LEU A 36 -11.39 -37.96 -9.11
CA LEU A 36 -11.71 -36.90 -8.16
C LEU A 36 -13.07 -37.18 -7.51
N SER A 37 -13.16 -37.14 -6.20
CA SER A 37 -14.43 -37.32 -5.49
C SER A 37 -15.28 -36.04 -5.51
N GLU A 38 -16.58 -36.14 -5.24
CA GLU A 38 -17.45 -34.99 -5.05
C GLU A 38 -16.98 -34.13 -3.86
N ALA A 39 -16.47 -34.76 -2.81
CA ALA A 39 -15.94 -34.04 -1.64
C ALA A 39 -14.72 -33.20 -2.04
N ASP A 40 -13.79 -33.74 -2.83
CA ASP A 40 -12.62 -33.00 -3.30
C ASP A 40 -13.00 -31.87 -4.28
N LEU A 41 -14.02 -32.09 -5.13
CA LEU A 41 -14.59 -31.03 -5.98
C LEU A 41 -15.11 -29.87 -5.13
N ARG A 42 -15.94 -30.17 -4.13
CA ARG A 42 -16.51 -29.17 -3.23
C ARG A 42 -15.43 -28.42 -2.45
N GLU A 43 -14.43 -29.14 -1.95
CA GLU A 43 -13.27 -28.52 -1.28
C GLU A 43 -12.48 -27.61 -2.24
N ALA A 44 -12.28 -28.02 -3.47
CA ALA A 44 -11.60 -27.18 -4.48
C ALA A 44 -12.39 -25.88 -4.75
N LEU A 45 -13.72 -25.95 -4.84
CA LEU A 45 -14.56 -24.75 -5.02
C LEU A 45 -14.53 -23.85 -3.79
N LEU A 46 -14.60 -24.38 -2.57
CA LEU A 46 -14.51 -23.63 -1.32
C LEU A 46 -13.14 -22.95 -1.13
N ARG A 47 -12.08 -23.49 -1.74
CA ARG A 47 -10.74 -22.90 -1.74
C ARG A 47 -10.47 -21.99 -2.94
N SER A 48 -11.42 -21.84 -3.84
CA SER A 48 -11.25 -21.00 -5.03
C SER A 48 -11.22 -19.51 -4.66
N ASP A 49 -10.48 -18.73 -5.47
CA ASP A 49 -10.46 -17.27 -5.35
C ASP A 49 -11.86 -16.68 -5.48
N GLU A 50 -12.71 -17.29 -6.32
CA GLU A 50 -14.09 -16.85 -6.48
C GLU A 50 -14.91 -17.02 -5.20
N TYR A 51 -14.77 -18.15 -4.50
CA TYR A 51 -15.45 -18.36 -3.23
C TYR A 51 -14.95 -17.39 -2.15
N ALA A 52 -13.64 -17.20 -2.07
CA ALA A 52 -13.04 -16.25 -1.14
C ALA A 52 -13.50 -14.80 -1.39
N GLN A 53 -13.65 -14.40 -2.65
CA GLN A 53 -14.19 -13.10 -3.03
C GLN A 53 -15.67 -12.93 -2.65
N LYS A 54 -16.48 -13.99 -2.80
CA LYS A 54 -17.92 -13.95 -2.42
C LYS A 54 -18.13 -14.08 -0.92
N ASN A 55 -17.24 -14.76 -0.22
CA ASN A 55 -17.31 -15.05 1.20
C ASN A 55 -16.09 -14.51 1.96
N PRO A 56 -15.82 -13.20 1.88
CA PRO A 56 -14.66 -12.63 2.55
C PRO A 56 -14.76 -12.82 4.05
N PRO A 57 -13.65 -13.07 4.75
CA PRO A 57 -13.62 -13.15 6.19
C PRO A 57 -14.26 -11.90 6.83
N PRO A 58 -14.97 -12.02 7.96
CA PRO A 58 -15.45 -10.87 8.67
C PRO A 58 -14.31 -9.89 8.96
N GLY A 59 -14.49 -8.63 8.55
CA GLY A 59 -13.47 -7.60 8.73
C GLY A 59 -12.42 -7.51 7.64
N SER A 60 -12.44 -8.36 6.61
CA SER A 60 -11.54 -8.25 5.45
C SER A 60 -11.53 -6.84 4.87
N MET A 61 -10.34 -6.41 4.44
CA MET A 61 -10.07 -5.11 3.82
C MET A 61 -9.60 -5.23 2.37
N ALA A 62 -9.58 -6.43 1.80
CA ALA A 62 -9.16 -6.61 0.40
C ALA A 62 -9.99 -5.70 -0.52
N LEU A 63 -9.31 -4.93 -1.37
CA LEU A 63 -9.97 -4.11 -2.38
C LEU A 63 -9.99 -4.83 -3.72
N ARG A 64 -11.06 -4.62 -4.46
CA ARG A 64 -11.11 -4.94 -5.89
C ARG A 64 -11.47 -3.72 -6.71
N VAL A 65 -11.07 -3.73 -7.96
CA VAL A 65 -11.41 -2.69 -8.92
C VAL A 65 -12.63 -3.14 -9.75
N ASP A 66 -13.60 -2.24 -9.89
CA ASP A 66 -14.75 -2.40 -10.75
C ASP A 66 -14.93 -1.09 -11.52
N ASP A 67 -14.57 -1.09 -12.80
CA ASP A 67 -14.42 0.10 -13.62
C ASP A 67 -13.47 1.13 -12.93
N ASN A 68 -14.00 2.29 -12.64
CA ASN A 68 -13.27 3.40 -12.01
C ASN A 68 -13.47 3.50 -10.49
N ARG A 69 -13.90 2.40 -9.84
CA ARG A 69 -14.19 2.37 -8.39
C ARG A 69 -13.38 1.31 -7.69
N PHE A 70 -13.04 1.59 -6.43
CA PHE A 70 -12.63 0.56 -5.49
C PHE A 70 -13.87 0.02 -4.79
N LEU A 71 -13.96 -1.28 -4.69
CA LEU A 71 -15.01 -1.96 -3.92
C LEU A 71 -14.37 -2.77 -2.80
N ASP A 72 -15.01 -2.77 -1.64
CA ASP A 72 -14.69 -3.68 -0.56
C ASP A 72 -15.15 -5.12 -0.88
N PRO A 73 -14.81 -6.11 -0.06
CA PRO A 73 -15.21 -7.49 -0.30
C PRO A 73 -16.73 -7.71 -0.36
N ARG A 74 -17.53 -6.80 0.20
CA ARG A 74 -19.00 -6.85 0.19
C ARG A 74 -19.60 -6.13 -1.02
N GLY A 75 -18.75 -5.58 -1.89
CA GLY A 75 -19.18 -4.82 -3.07
C GLY A 75 -19.55 -3.37 -2.78
N SER A 76 -19.30 -2.85 -1.58
CA SER A 76 -19.52 -1.45 -1.26
C SER A 76 -18.38 -0.60 -1.80
N GLU A 77 -18.70 0.57 -2.35
CA GLU A 77 -17.69 1.49 -2.86
C GLU A 77 -16.82 2.04 -1.72
N VAL A 78 -15.49 1.92 -1.90
CA VAL A 78 -14.48 2.51 -1.03
C VAL A 78 -13.91 3.74 -1.71
N ARG A 79 -13.97 4.87 -1.04
CA ARG A 79 -13.35 6.12 -1.50
C ARG A 79 -12.20 6.47 -0.59
N PRO A 80 -10.95 6.27 -1.04
CA PRO A 80 -9.79 6.67 -0.28
C PRO A 80 -9.79 8.18 -0.01
N LEU A 81 -9.77 8.53 1.26
CA LEU A 81 -9.66 9.89 1.76
C LEU A 81 -8.65 9.90 2.89
N GLY A 82 -7.60 10.67 2.75
CA GLY A 82 -6.54 10.61 3.73
C GLY A 82 -5.57 11.76 3.73
N ALA A 83 -4.46 11.52 4.40
CA ALA A 83 -3.37 12.47 4.52
C ALA A 83 -2.02 11.76 4.50
N ILE A 84 -0.99 12.48 4.07
CA ILE A 84 0.39 12.05 4.10
C ILE A 84 1.13 12.90 5.12
N VAL A 85 1.86 12.23 6.01
CA VAL A 85 2.90 12.85 6.83
C VAL A 85 4.23 12.40 6.24
N CYS A 86 4.67 13.08 5.21
CA CYS A 86 6.01 12.86 4.69
C CYS A 86 6.76 14.18 4.61
N CYS A 87 8.05 14.11 4.41
CA CYS A 87 8.92 15.20 4.01
C CYS A 87 9.31 16.20 5.10
N ASN A 88 8.45 16.59 6.00
CA ASN A 88 8.75 17.63 6.97
C ASN A 88 9.23 17.12 8.32
N ASP A 89 8.80 15.95 8.71
CA ASP A 89 9.35 15.25 9.86
C ASP A 89 10.77 14.74 9.60
N ALA A 90 11.24 14.82 8.35
CA ALA A 90 12.60 14.47 7.95
C ALA A 90 13.67 15.28 8.71
N LYS A 91 13.38 16.50 9.10
CA LYS A 91 14.29 17.32 9.91
C LYS A 91 14.30 16.94 11.39
N ALA A 92 13.22 16.29 11.87
CA ALA A 92 13.05 15.97 13.27
C ALA A 92 13.12 14.47 13.56
N ASN A 93 12.60 13.60 12.67
CA ASN A 93 12.38 12.18 12.97
C ASN A 93 12.70 11.19 11.82
N GLY A 94 13.29 11.68 10.74
CA GLY A 94 13.67 10.79 9.61
C GLY A 94 12.53 10.40 8.69
N TRP A 95 12.89 10.12 7.44
CA TRP A 95 12.04 9.61 6.38
C TRP A 95 11.98 8.09 6.42
N PRO A 96 11.03 7.51 5.82
CA PRO A 96 9.79 7.90 5.13
C PRO A 96 8.55 7.13 5.57
N LEU A 97 8.66 6.38 6.66
CA LEU A 97 7.58 5.53 7.13
C LEU A 97 6.63 6.35 8.00
N VAL A 98 5.34 6.26 7.73
CA VAL A 98 4.31 6.86 8.58
C VAL A 98 4.44 6.34 10.00
N THR A 99 4.27 7.20 11.01
CA THR A 99 4.31 6.79 12.41
C THR A 99 2.97 6.20 12.86
N LEU A 100 3.00 5.32 13.87
CA LEU A 100 1.76 4.78 14.46
C LEU A 100 0.89 5.91 15.03
N ALA A 101 1.50 6.92 15.63
CA ALA A 101 0.78 8.08 16.16
C ALA A 101 0.06 8.89 15.05
N ALA A 102 0.66 8.99 13.85
CA ALA A 102 -0.01 9.61 12.71
C ALA A 102 -1.20 8.78 12.23
N LEU A 103 -1.09 7.45 12.23
CA LEU A 103 -2.21 6.57 11.91
C LEU A 103 -3.36 6.71 12.92
N ASP A 104 -3.06 6.79 14.23
CA ASP A 104 -4.05 7.04 15.28
C ASP A 104 -4.75 8.39 15.06
N LEU A 105 -3.99 9.43 14.70
CA LEU A 105 -4.54 10.73 14.37
C LEU A 105 -5.45 10.67 13.13
N PHE A 106 -5.05 9.98 12.08
CA PHE A 106 -5.90 9.80 10.90
C PHE A 106 -7.20 9.07 11.23
N ALA A 107 -7.11 7.99 12.01
CA ALA A 107 -8.28 7.25 12.47
C ALA A 107 -9.22 8.10 13.31
N SER A 108 -8.69 8.99 14.18
CA SER A 108 -9.51 9.89 15.00
C SER A 108 -10.36 10.85 14.15
N HIS A 109 -9.85 11.22 12.97
CA HIS A 109 -10.56 12.00 11.95
C HIS A 109 -11.27 11.15 10.89
N ARG A 110 -11.43 9.84 11.11
CA ARG A 110 -12.12 8.90 10.22
C ARG A 110 -11.54 8.84 8.80
N LEU A 111 -10.27 9.22 8.62
CA LEU A 111 -9.55 9.04 7.38
C LEU A 111 -9.24 7.56 7.20
N ASN A 112 -9.33 7.07 5.97
CA ASN A 112 -9.21 5.65 5.67
C ASN A 112 -8.05 5.30 4.73
N TYR A 113 -7.16 6.25 4.45
CA TYR A 113 -6.09 6.04 3.48
C TYR A 113 -4.85 6.88 3.83
N THR A 114 -3.68 6.31 3.59
CA THR A 114 -2.41 7.04 3.64
C THR A 114 -1.42 6.50 2.61
N HIS A 115 -0.43 7.29 2.28
CA HIS A 115 0.68 6.91 1.42
C HIS A 115 1.97 6.87 2.25
N CYS A 116 2.78 5.84 2.04
CA CYS A 116 4.00 5.59 2.78
C CYS A 116 5.14 5.23 1.83
N ARG A 117 6.22 5.96 1.87
CA ARG A 117 7.38 5.70 1.02
C ARG A 117 8.24 4.59 1.64
N LEU A 118 8.34 3.47 0.97
CA LEU A 118 9.13 2.32 1.40
C LEU A 118 10.55 2.33 0.80
N GLY A 119 10.86 3.30 -0.05
CA GLY A 119 12.12 3.35 -0.79
C GLY A 119 13.37 3.10 0.09
N PRO A 120 14.49 2.72 -0.49
CA PRO A 120 15.68 2.30 0.24
C PRO A 120 16.40 3.45 0.95
N PHE A 121 15.67 4.46 1.39
CA PHE A 121 16.21 5.62 2.06
C PHE A 121 16.61 5.33 3.49
N THR A 122 17.68 5.98 3.89
CA THR A 122 17.91 6.26 5.28
C THR A 122 17.56 7.70 5.58
N ALA A 123 16.81 7.92 6.59
CA ALA A 123 16.92 9.15 7.31
C ALA A 123 17.97 8.96 8.40
N ALA A 124 18.94 9.79 8.42
CA ALA A 124 19.83 9.92 9.53
C ALA A 124 19.15 10.76 10.62
N GLY A 125 18.29 10.13 11.41
CA GLY A 125 18.11 10.58 12.79
C GLY A 125 19.27 9.99 13.58
N GLU A 126 19.92 10.77 14.40
CA GLU A 126 21.12 10.37 15.12
C GLU A 126 20.94 9.12 16.01
N ASP A 127 19.72 8.68 16.28
CA ASP A 127 19.36 7.66 17.24
C ASP A 127 18.52 6.49 16.75
N ASP A 128 18.16 6.40 15.45
CA ASP A 128 17.27 5.32 15.00
C ASP A 128 17.77 4.58 13.75
N PRO A 129 18.52 3.45 13.93
CA PRO A 129 19.06 2.65 12.83
C PRO A 129 18.02 1.92 11.98
N ILE A 130 16.73 1.96 12.34
CA ILE A 130 15.66 1.19 11.70
C ILE A 130 15.16 1.76 10.38
N TYR A 131 15.73 2.84 9.86
CA TYR A 131 15.27 3.46 8.61
C TYR A 131 16.03 3.01 7.36
N VAL A 132 17.01 2.12 7.52
CA VAL A 132 17.72 1.52 6.39
C VAL A 132 17.15 0.14 6.12
N GLY A 133 16.66 -0.08 4.91
CA GLY A 133 16.20 -1.41 4.50
C GLY A 133 17.30 -2.48 4.40
N TYR A 134 18.55 -2.08 4.55
CA TYR A 134 19.74 -2.92 4.44
C TYR A 134 20.61 -2.88 5.72
N VAL A 135 21.40 -3.92 5.92
CA VAL A 135 22.35 -3.96 7.04
C VAL A 135 23.45 -2.91 6.82
N THR A 136 23.69 -2.10 7.85
CA THR A 136 24.81 -1.15 7.88
C THR A 136 26.04 -1.81 8.45
N THR A 137 27.16 -1.68 7.75
CA THR A 137 28.46 -2.18 8.16
C THR A 137 29.15 -1.22 9.15
N ALA A 138 30.22 -1.67 9.80
CA ALA A 138 30.95 -0.90 10.82
C ALA A 138 31.56 0.42 10.28
N ASP A 139 31.80 0.52 8.97
CA ASP A 139 32.32 1.72 8.31
C ASP A 139 31.19 2.66 7.80
N GLY A 140 29.94 2.37 8.17
CA GLY A 140 28.78 3.17 7.83
C GLY A 140 28.19 2.95 6.43
N ARG A 141 28.79 2.08 5.62
CA ARG A 141 28.21 1.67 4.33
C ARG A 141 27.17 0.59 4.52
N VAL A 142 26.32 0.40 3.53
CA VAL A 142 25.30 -0.67 3.56
C VAL A 142 25.75 -1.88 2.75
N ASP A 143 25.26 -3.06 3.15
CA ASP A 143 25.38 -4.27 2.37
C ASP A 143 24.06 -4.52 1.62
N LEU A 144 24.05 -4.30 0.31
CA LEU A 144 22.87 -4.47 -0.54
C LEU A 144 22.42 -5.93 -0.70
N GLU A 145 23.17 -6.89 -0.19
CA GLU A 145 22.80 -8.30 -0.19
C GLU A 145 22.12 -8.73 1.12
N GLN A 146 22.15 -7.88 2.14
CA GLN A 146 21.59 -8.18 3.45
C GLN A 146 20.53 -7.16 3.85
N PHE A 147 19.27 -7.61 3.93
CA PHE A 147 18.18 -6.79 4.41
C PHE A 147 18.20 -6.67 5.94
N PHE A 148 17.92 -5.47 6.46
CA PHE A 148 17.85 -5.24 7.89
C PHE A 148 16.46 -5.63 8.43
N PRO A 149 16.35 -6.66 9.29
CA PRO A 149 15.05 -7.14 9.77
C PRO A 149 14.21 -6.08 10.47
N GLY A 150 14.83 -5.20 11.27
CA GLY A 150 14.12 -4.17 12.02
C GLY A 150 13.36 -3.16 11.14
N PHE A 151 13.85 -2.86 9.94
CA PHE A 151 13.14 -2.04 8.98
C PHE A 151 11.82 -2.72 8.53
N TRP A 152 11.90 -4.01 8.22
CA TRP A 152 10.75 -4.77 7.75
C TRP A 152 9.75 -5.05 8.86
N ASP A 153 10.23 -5.30 10.09
CA ASP A 153 9.37 -5.39 11.28
C ASP A 153 8.56 -4.11 11.48
N LYS A 154 9.18 -2.95 11.30
CA LYS A 154 8.51 -1.66 11.38
C LYS A 154 7.47 -1.49 10.26
N ALA A 155 7.82 -1.82 9.02
CA ALA A 155 6.89 -1.73 7.90
C ALA A 155 5.66 -2.64 8.09
N ARG A 156 5.86 -3.89 8.56
CA ARG A 156 4.76 -4.79 8.93
C ARG A 156 3.93 -4.25 10.09
N GLY A 157 4.57 -3.69 11.11
CA GLY A 157 3.90 -3.07 12.24
C GLY A 157 2.98 -1.91 11.81
N ILE A 158 3.42 -1.10 10.86
CA ILE A 158 2.60 -0.03 10.27
C ILE A 158 1.41 -0.61 9.52
N ALA A 159 1.62 -1.61 8.66
CA ALA A 159 0.56 -2.25 7.90
C ALA A 159 -0.49 -2.89 8.80
N ASP A 160 -0.06 -3.60 9.85
CA ASP A 160 -0.97 -4.24 10.81
C ASP A 160 -1.73 -3.22 11.67
N HIS A 161 -1.05 -2.19 12.19
CA HIS A 161 -1.71 -1.13 12.95
C HIS A 161 -2.75 -0.38 12.11
N ALA A 162 -2.39 -0.02 10.89
CA ALA A 162 -3.32 0.59 9.93
C ALA A 162 -4.52 -0.33 9.64
N ARG A 163 -4.30 -1.65 9.50
CA ARG A 163 -5.38 -2.63 9.32
C ARG A 163 -6.34 -2.64 10.51
N GLN A 164 -5.83 -2.61 11.74
CA GLN A 164 -6.66 -2.53 12.94
C GLN A 164 -7.48 -1.24 12.98
N LEU A 165 -6.96 -0.14 12.49
CA LEU A 165 -7.62 1.15 12.38
C LEU A 165 -8.52 1.29 11.13
N ARG A 166 -8.58 0.28 10.26
CA ARG A 166 -9.30 0.31 8.99
C ARG A 166 -8.77 1.37 8.01
N ILE A 167 -7.47 1.56 7.99
CA ILE A 167 -6.76 2.46 7.08
C ILE A 167 -6.03 1.63 6.01
N TYR A 168 -6.22 1.98 4.76
CA TYR A 168 -5.42 1.48 3.65
C TYR A 168 -4.09 2.22 3.60
N VAL A 169 -3.01 1.48 3.36
CA VAL A 169 -1.67 2.04 3.21
C VAL A 169 -1.15 1.71 1.81
N GLU A 170 -0.90 2.74 1.02
CA GLU A 170 -0.18 2.59 -0.24
C GLU A 170 1.32 2.69 0.04
N PHE A 171 2.06 1.62 -0.23
CA PHE A 171 3.49 1.62 -0.14
C PHE A 171 4.13 1.91 -1.51
N ASP A 172 4.89 2.98 -1.54
CA ASP A 172 5.71 3.38 -2.66
C ASP A 172 7.03 2.62 -2.62
N LEU A 173 7.22 1.68 -3.54
CA LEU A 173 8.32 0.72 -3.48
C LEU A 173 9.67 1.36 -3.79
N ILE A 174 9.70 2.33 -4.68
CA ILE A 174 10.94 2.99 -5.11
C ILE A 174 10.70 4.48 -5.27
N ASP A 175 11.44 5.27 -4.52
CA ASP A 175 11.41 6.73 -4.60
C ASP A 175 12.81 7.24 -5.00
N ARG A 176 12.86 8.25 -5.85
CA ARG A 176 14.09 8.91 -6.27
C ARG A 176 14.19 10.38 -5.87
N TRP A 177 13.23 10.84 -5.10
CA TRP A 177 13.14 12.26 -4.74
C TRP A 177 14.45 12.80 -4.15
N VAL A 178 15.10 12.06 -3.27
CA VAL A 178 16.38 12.42 -2.66
C VAL A 178 17.43 12.75 -3.70
N ARG A 179 17.59 11.89 -4.72
CA ARG A 179 18.57 12.11 -5.79
C ARG A 179 18.18 13.21 -6.76
N GLN A 180 16.90 13.47 -6.92
CA GLN A 180 16.43 14.54 -7.82
C GLN A 180 16.67 15.93 -7.24
N HIS A 181 16.69 16.08 -5.91
CA HIS A 181 16.76 17.35 -5.21
C HIS A 181 18.13 17.64 -4.58
N GLY A 182 19.12 16.80 -4.86
CA GLY A 182 20.50 16.97 -4.41
C GLY A 182 20.79 16.36 -3.06
N GLU A 183 21.79 15.51 -3.01
CA GLU A 183 22.24 14.83 -1.78
C GLU A 183 22.94 15.76 -0.78
N SER A 184 23.24 17.04 -1.19
CA SER A 184 24.14 17.91 -0.44
C SER A 184 23.52 18.51 0.83
N ASP A 185 22.19 18.60 0.90
CA ASP A 185 21.51 19.33 1.96
C ASP A 185 20.74 18.44 2.95
N LEU A 186 20.66 17.15 2.68
CA LEU A 186 19.97 16.20 3.54
C LEU A 186 20.96 15.20 4.15
N PRO A 187 20.96 14.98 5.47
CA PRO A 187 21.83 13.99 6.12
C PRO A 187 21.38 12.55 5.79
N GLN A 188 21.16 12.27 4.51
CA GLN A 188 20.61 11.01 4.06
C GLN A 188 21.67 10.19 3.34
N VAL A 189 21.76 8.95 3.72
CA VAL A 189 22.60 7.98 3.01
C VAL A 189 21.71 7.29 1.99
N ASP A 190 21.86 7.63 0.71
CA ASP A 190 21.26 6.83 -0.36
C ASP A 190 22.01 5.49 -0.47
N PRO A 191 21.42 4.37 -0.04
CA PRO A 191 22.10 3.08 -0.05
C PRO A 191 22.44 2.60 -1.45
N TRP A 192 21.76 3.10 -2.45
CA TRP A 192 21.99 2.76 -3.86
C TRP A 192 23.07 3.61 -4.54
N SER A 193 23.65 4.57 -3.85
CA SER A 193 24.85 5.25 -4.33
C SER A 193 26.07 4.35 -4.19
N ALA A 194 26.90 4.26 -5.22
CA ALA A 194 28.13 3.43 -5.22
C ALA A 194 29.08 3.71 -4.04
N ARG A 195 29.11 4.94 -3.53
CA ARG A 195 29.93 5.33 -2.37
C ARG A 195 29.37 4.83 -1.03
N ASN A 196 28.07 4.53 -0.98
CA ASN A 196 27.34 4.24 0.25
C ASN A 196 27.11 2.75 0.47
N ASN A 197 27.47 1.89 -0.49
CA ASN A 197 27.37 0.45 -0.35
C ASN A 197 28.71 -0.26 -0.55
N ILE A 198 28.87 -1.42 0.07
CA ILE A 198 30.11 -2.18 0.01
C ILE A 198 30.34 -2.82 -1.36
N GLN A 199 29.29 -3.02 -2.15
CA GLN A 199 29.37 -3.56 -3.51
C GLN A 199 29.90 -2.55 -4.53
N GLY A 200 29.94 -1.25 -4.19
CA GLY A 200 30.37 -0.20 -5.08
C GLY A 200 29.48 0.00 -6.29
N VAL A 201 28.19 -0.34 -6.20
CA VAL A 201 27.22 -0.31 -7.30
C VAL A 201 26.36 0.95 -7.23
N ASP A 202 26.24 1.68 -8.33
CA ASP A 202 25.27 2.76 -8.46
C ASP A 202 23.93 2.22 -8.99
N ALA A 203 23.07 1.79 -8.08
CA ALA A 203 21.73 1.29 -8.39
C ALA A 203 20.65 2.38 -8.40
N GLY A 204 20.97 3.60 -8.02
CA GLY A 204 20.07 4.75 -7.98
C GLY A 204 20.28 5.76 -9.10
N GLY A 205 21.27 5.56 -9.97
CA GLY A 205 21.57 6.45 -11.10
C GLY A 205 20.45 6.47 -12.14
N LEU A 206 20.20 7.63 -12.76
CA LEU A 206 19.09 7.79 -13.71
C LEU A 206 19.12 6.76 -14.86
N ALA A 207 20.30 6.42 -15.35
CA ALA A 207 20.46 5.51 -16.47
C ALA A 207 19.95 4.09 -16.19
N ILE A 208 19.99 3.63 -14.93
CA ILE A 208 19.56 2.29 -14.57
C ILE A 208 18.03 2.13 -14.61
N PHE A 209 17.28 3.24 -14.54
CA PHE A 209 15.83 3.27 -14.65
C PHE A 209 15.30 3.45 -16.07
N GLN A 210 16.20 3.46 -17.07
CA GLN A 210 15.81 3.62 -18.48
C GLN A 210 15.65 2.30 -19.25
N SER A 211 15.77 1.17 -18.54
CA SER A 211 15.63 -0.17 -19.11
C SER A 211 14.88 -1.08 -18.13
N ALA A 212 14.84 -2.39 -18.38
CA ALA A 212 14.26 -3.34 -17.44
C ALA A 212 14.89 -3.21 -16.03
N PRO A 213 14.14 -3.54 -14.96
CA PRO A 213 14.63 -3.47 -13.59
C PRO A 213 15.94 -4.26 -13.39
N ALA A 214 16.91 -3.62 -12.75
CA ALA A 214 18.16 -4.28 -12.38
C ALA A 214 17.92 -5.33 -11.28
N PRO A 215 18.77 -6.36 -11.14
CA PRO A 215 18.60 -7.40 -10.13
C PRO A 215 18.48 -6.88 -8.69
N ILE A 216 19.10 -5.75 -8.40
CA ILE A 216 19.00 -5.10 -7.09
C ILE A 216 17.62 -4.51 -6.83
N HIS A 217 16.99 -3.91 -7.87
CA HIS A 217 15.62 -3.41 -7.78
C HIS A 217 14.64 -4.58 -7.61
N GLU A 218 14.84 -5.66 -8.39
CA GLU A 218 14.02 -6.85 -8.28
C GLU A 218 14.07 -7.46 -6.88
N ARG A 219 15.28 -7.62 -6.30
CA ARG A 219 15.42 -8.14 -4.93
C ARG A 219 14.72 -7.28 -3.90
N TRP A 220 14.84 -5.95 -4.01
CA TRP A 220 14.15 -5.01 -3.13
C TRP A 220 12.64 -5.14 -3.22
N VAL A 221 12.10 -5.15 -4.45
CA VAL A 221 10.68 -5.26 -4.71
C VAL A 221 10.11 -6.59 -4.21
N ARG A 222 10.78 -7.72 -4.53
CA ARG A 222 10.35 -9.04 -4.04
C ARG A 222 10.35 -9.11 -2.52
N LYS A 223 11.38 -8.56 -1.87
CA LYS A 223 11.43 -8.48 -0.40
C LYS A 223 10.26 -7.67 0.16
N ALA A 224 9.97 -6.50 -0.41
CA ALA A 224 8.85 -5.66 0.03
C ALA A 224 7.50 -6.38 -0.09
N VAL A 225 7.28 -7.04 -1.21
CA VAL A 225 6.03 -7.80 -1.44
C VAL A 225 5.91 -9.01 -0.52
N ALA A 226 7.00 -9.75 -0.30
CA ALA A 226 7.03 -10.89 0.62
C ALA A 226 6.70 -10.48 2.07
N GLU A 227 7.11 -9.28 2.49
CA GLU A 227 6.88 -8.76 3.84
C GLU A 227 5.50 -8.11 4.03
N LEU A 228 4.92 -7.56 2.96
CA LEU A 228 3.73 -6.71 3.07
C LEU A 228 2.51 -7.28 2.33
N GLY A 229 2.68 -8.25 1.44
CA GLY A 229 1.60 -8.77 0.61
C GLY A 229 0.50 -9.51 1.38
N GLU A 230 0.78 -10.03 2.56
CA GLU A 230 -0.24 -10.67 3.42
C GLU A 230 -1.29 -9.70 3.95
N PHE A 231 -0.96 -8.40 4.04
CA PHE A 231 -1.87 -7.40 4.59
C PHE A 231 -2.89 -6.92 3.55
N GLU A 232 -4.17 -7.22 3.77
CA GLU A 232 -5.27 -6.90 2.83
C GLU A 232 -5.51 -5.40 2.66
N ASN A 233 -5.06 -4.58 3.58
CA ASN A 233 -5.14 -3.13 3.53
C ASN A 233 -3.95 -2.46 2.83
N VAL A 234 -3.00 -3.27 2.30
CA VAL A 234 -1.83 -2.75 1.59
C VAL A 234 -2.12 -2.67 0.10
N LEU A 235 -1.78 -1.51 -0.46
CA LEU A 235 -1.68 -1.27 -1.89
C LEU A 235 -0.22 -0.98 -2.24
N PHE A 236 0.18 -1.29 -3.46
CA PHE A 236 1.54 -1.04 -3.92
C PHE A 236 1.57 0.01 -5.02
N GLN A 237 2.49 0.96 -4.88
CA GLN A 237 2.89 1.85 -5.95
C GLN A 237 4.30 1.49 -6.41
N VAL A 238 4.50 1.31 -7.72
CA VAL A 238 5.79 0.93 -8.29
C VAL A 238 6.88 1.93 -7.94
N GLY A 239 6.58 3.22 -8.04
CA GLY A 239 7.54 4.25 -7.70
C GLY A 239 6.94 5.65 -7.67
N ASN A 240 7.55 6.48 -6.82
CA ASN A 240 7.16 7.87 -6.67
C ASN A 240 7.72 8.74 -7.81
N GLU A 241 6.88 9.65 -8.33
CA GLU A 241 7.25 10.58 -9.40
C GLU A 241 7.86 9.90 -10.64
N GLY A 242 7.43 8.69 -10.97
CA GLY A 242 7.93 7.86 -12.07
C GLY A 242 7.99 8.59 -13.41
N PHE A 243 7.00 9.44 -13.69
CA PHE A 243 6.92 10.27 -14.90
C PHE A 243 8.14 11.20 -15.11
N LYS A 244 8.93 11.45 -14.07
CA LYS A 244 10.16 12.27 -14.16
C LYS A 244 11.42 11.44 -14.40
N SER A 245 11.40 10.15 -14.11
CA SER A 245 12.63 9.39 -13.92
C SER A 245 12.64 7.98 -14.48
N PHE A 246 11.49 7.32 -14.53
CA PHE A 246 11.40 5.92 -14.91
C PHE A 246 10.95 5.79 -16.37
N SER A 247 11.52 4.83 -17.08
CA SER A 247 10.98 4.45 -18.38
C SER A 247 9.77 3.53 -18.22
N GLU A 248 8.88 3.52 -19.21
CA GLU A 248 7.74 2.60 -19.25
C GLU A 248 8.20 1.13 -19.07
N ALA A 249 9.30 0.75 -19.73
CA ALA A 249 9.85 -0.60 -19.63
C ALA A 249 10.27 -0.95 -18.18
N TRP A 250 10.78 0.01 -17.44
CA TRP A 250 11.15 -0.18 -16.05
C TRP A 250 9.91 -0.28 -15.15
N GLU A 251 8.97 0.64 -15.28
CA GLU A 251 7.75 0.64 -14.48
C GLU A 251 6.92 -0.64 -14.69
N LEU A 252 6.73 -1.03 -15.95
CA LEU A 252 6.05 -2.29 -16.29
C LEU A 252 6.82 -3.52 -15.79
N GLY A 253 8.15 -3.49 -15.87
CA GLY A 253 9.00 -4.55 -15.33
C GLY A 253 8.81 -4.72 -13.83
N VAL A 254 8.82 -3.63 -13.06
CA VAL A 254 8.57 -3.67 -11.60
C VAL A 254 7.13 -4.09 -11.31
N TYR A 255 6.14 -3.56 -12.01
CA TYR A 255 4.74 -4.00 -11.89
C TYR A 255 4.62 -5.52 -12.04
N ASN A 256 5.23 -6.08 -13.07
CA ASN A 256 5.20 -7.52 -13.32
C ASN A 256 5.90 -8.32 -12.21
N ILE A 257 7.02 -7.83 -11.67
CA ILE A 257 7.71 -8.45 -10.53
C ILE A 257 6.79 -8.47 -9.29
N VAL A 258 6.11 -7.35 -9.00
CA VAL A 258 5.15 -7.28 -7.88
C VAL A 258 4.02 -8.28 -8.06
N LYS A 259 3.37 -8.30 -9.23
CA LYS A 259 2.25 -9.21 -9.50
C LYS A 259 2.69 -10.69 -9.51
N ASP A 260 3.91 -10.97 -9.95
CA ASP A 260 4.48 -12.32 -9.90
C ASP A 260 4.72 -12.79 -8.47
N GLU A 261 5.37 -11.97 -7.65
CA GLU A 261 5.64 -12.27 -6.24
C GLU A 261 4.35 -12.42 -5.44
N LEU A 262 3.37 -11.52 -5.63
CA LEU A 262 2.06 -11.63 -5.00
C LEU A 262 1.37 -12.97 -5.34
N ARG A 263 1.46 -13.40 -6.60
CA ARG A 263 0.88 -14.67 -7.05
C ARG A 263 1.59 -15.86 -6.42
N GLN A 264 2.92 -15.84 -6.32
CA GLN A 264 3.70 -16.91 -5.69
C GLN A 264 3.34 -17.09 -4.21
N HIS A 265 2.97 -16.01 -3.52
CA HIS A 265 2.56 -16.05 -2.12
C HIS A 265 1.04 -16.20 -1.91
N GLY A 266 0.24 -16.29 -2.97
CA GLY A 266 -1.23 -16.44 -2.87
C GLY A 266 -1.98 -15.14 -2.57
N PHE A 267 -1.38 -13.98 -2.82
CA PHE A 267 -1.94 -12.65 -2.58
C PHE A 267 -2.27 -11.90 -3.89
N SER A 268 -2.71 -12.62 -4.92
CA SER A 268 -2.90 -12.08 -6.28
C SER A 268 -3.94 -10.95 -6.39
N ASP A 269 -4.78 -10.79 -5.39
CA ASP A 269 -5.82 -9.77 -5.28
C ASP A 269 -5.29 -8.39 -4.83
N ARG A 270 -4.01 -8.28 -4.42
CA ARG A 270 -3.45 -6.98 -4.04
C ARG A 270 -3.28 -6.07 -5.25
N LEU A 271 -3.66 -4.81 -5.07
CA LEU A 271 -3.68 -3.83 -6.14
C LEU A 271 -2.34 -3.10 -6.28
N VAL A 272 -1.94 -2.88 -7.52
CA VAL A 272 -0.66 -2.28 -7.89
C VAL A 272 -0.87 -1.14 -8.87
N ALA A 273 -0.27 0.00 -8.61
CA ALA A 273 -0.29 1.18 -9.45
C ALA A 273 1.11 1.72 -9.75
N THR A 274 1.18 2.68 -10.62
CA THR A 274 2.35 3.56 -10.74
C THR A 274 1.92 5.00 -10.97
N ASN A 275 2.81 5.92 -10.66
CA ASN A 275 2.64 7.35 -10.89
C ASN A 275 3.10 7.73 -12.31
N THR A 276 2.56 7.04 -13.31
CA THR A 276 2.87 7.29 -14.71
C THR A 276 1.92 8.31 -15.34
N GLN A 277 2.36 8.91 -16.45
CA GLN A 277 1.52 9.72 -17.33
C GLN A 277 1.36 9.07 -18.72
N ASP A 278 1.86 7.84 -18.89
CA ASP A 278 1.74 7.11 -20.16
C ASP A 278 0.40 6.35 -20.22
N PRO A 279 -0.51 6.68 -21.16
CA PRO A 279 -1.80 6.02 -21.27
C PRO A 279 -1.70 4.52 -21.62
N GLY A 280 -0.63 4.13 -22.32
CA GLY A 280 -0.37 2.71 -22.66
C GLY A 280 -0.10 1.89 -21.42
N LEU A 281 0.76 2.40 -20.55
CA LEU A 281 1.08 1.78 -19.27
C LEU A 281 -0.14 1.79 -18.32
N GLU A 282 -0.88 2.90 -18.23
CA GLU A 282 -2.09 3.00 -17.40
C GLU A 282 -3.10 1.88 -17.67
N SER A 283 -3.23 1.46 -18.92
CA SER A 283 -4.16 0.40 -19.29
C SER A 283 -3.84 -0.95 -18.64
N GLN A 284 -2.60 -1.18 -18.25
CA GLN A 284 -2.08 -2.43 -17.71
C GLN A 284 -2.11 -2.48 -16.18
N LEU A 285 -2.22 -1.33 -15.51
CA LEU A 285 -2.23 -1.23 -14.04
C LEU A 285 -3.59 -1.59 -13.45
N ASP A 286 -3.62 -1.92 -12.15
CA ASP A 286 -4.88 -2.15 -11.44
C ASP A 286 -5.60 -0.81 -11.16
N TYR A 287 -4.88 0.22 -10.78
CA TYR A 287 -5.37 1.59 -10.57
C TYR A 287 -4.26 2.59 -10.92
N ILE A 288 -4.55 3.88 -10.85
CA ILE A 288 -3.64 4.95 -11.28
C ILE A 288 -3.40 5.91 -10.13
N THR A 289 -2.15 6.28 -9.90
CA THR A 289 -1.80 7.36 -8.99
C THR A 289 -1.40 8.63 -9.74
N ARG A 290 -1.61 9.79 -9.13
CA ARG A 290 -1.30 11.09 -9.73
C ARG A 290 -0.76 12.07 -8.70
N HIS A 291 0.30 12.77 -9.09
CA HIS A 291 0.78 13.97 -8.42
C HIS A 291 0.32 15.19 -9.23
N VAL A 292 -0.81 15.76 -8.89
CA VAL A 292 -1.35 16.90 -9.63
C VAL A 292 -2.03 17.88 -8.67
N PRO A 293 -1.92 19.19 -8.95
CA PRO A 293 -2.49 20.19 -8.05
C PRO A 293 -4.02 20.28 -8.09
N GLN A 294 -4.66 19.43 -8.89
CA GLN A 294 -6.11 19.46 -9.07
C GLN A 294 -6.67 18.04 -9.25
N ALA A 295 -7.83 17.78 -8.65
CA ALA A 295 -8.55 16.55 -8.87
C ALA A 295 -8.86 16.33 -10.35
N GLN A 296 -8.52 15.16 -10.85
CA GLN A 296 -8.81 14.72 -12.23
C GLN A 296 -10.06 13.85 -12.23
N ARG A 297 -10.76 13.82 -13.36
CA ARG A 297 -11.91 12.92 -13.52
C ARG A 297 -11.38 11.49 -13.71
N ALA A 298 -11.96 10.54 -12.99
CA ALA A 298 -11.69 9.13 -13.19
C ALA A 298 -12.04 8.73 -14.64
N GLY A 299 -11.14 7.97 -15.24
CA GLY A 299 -11.34 7.34 -16.56
C GLY A 299 -11.95 5.94 -16.43
N ALA A 300 -11.34 4.97 -17.11
CA ALA A 300 -11.73 3.57 -17.02
C ALA A 300 -11.23 2.84 -15.75
N LYS A 301 -10.36 3.49 -14.97
CA LYS A 301 -9.77 2.92 -13.74
C LYS A 301 -9.86 3.91 -12.59
N PRO A 302 -9.82 3.43 -11.33
CA PRO A 302 -9.73 4.32 -10.17
C PRO A 302 -8.49 5.20 -10.26
N ILE A 303 -8.63 6.46 -9.86
CA ILE A 303 -7.51 7.39 -9.73
C ILE A 303 -7.36 7.78 -8.26
N VAL A 304 -6.15 7.58 -7.72
CA VAL A 304 -5.74 8.14 -6.45
C VAL A 304 -4.84 9.34 -6.72
N VAL A 305 -5.28 10.51 -6.28
CA VAL A 305 -4.41 11.67 -6.24
C VAL A 305 -3.71 11.63 -4.89
N ASN A 306 -2.49 11.10 -4.89
CA ASN A 306 -1.78 10.73 -3.68
C ASN A 306 -0.80 11.79 -3.17
N GLU A 307 -0.68 12.93 -3.84
CA GLU A 307 0.12 14.05 -3.36
C GLU A 307 -0.41 15.36 -3.95
N TYR A 308 -1.22 16.07 -3.17
CA TYR A 308 -1.54 17.46 -3.47
C TYR A 308 -0.45 18.35 -2.86
N ALA A 309 0.03 19.31 -3.62
CA ALA A 309 0.90 20.36 -3.09
C ALA A 309 0.26 21.01 -1.86
N PRO A 310 1.05 21.60 -0.95
CA PRO A 310 0.51 22.33 0.19
C PRO A 310 -0.55 23.33 -0.27
N LEU A 311 -1.75 23.20 0.25
CA LEU A 311 -2.89 24.02 -0.13
C LEU A 311 -3.46 24.69 1.11
N PRO A 312 -3.89 25.96 1.01
CA PRO A 312 -4.64 26.58 2.10
C PRO A 312 -5.89 25.74 2.44
N PRO A 313 -6.32 25.67 3.72
CA PRO A 313 -7.45 24.82 4.12
C PRO A 313 -8.71 25.00 3.29
N SER A 314 -9.03 26.24 2.87
CA SER A 314 -10.17 26.52 1.99
C SER A 314 -10.07 25.87 0.62
N GLU A 315 -8.83 25.77 0.10
CA GLU A 315 -8.57 25.09 -1.16
C GLU A 315 -8.64 23.58 -1.02
N VAL A 316 -8.14 23.01 0.08
CA VAL A 316 -8.25 21.59 0.40
C VAL A 316 -9.70 21.14 0.29
N ILE A 317 -10.62 21.84 0.96
CA ILE A 317 -12.05 21.52 0.92
C ILE A 317 -12.62 21.59 -0.50
N ARG A 318 -12.21 22.57 -1.28
CA ARG A 318 -12.63 22.70 -2.68
C ARG A 318 -12.17 21.52 -3.50
N GLN A 319 -10.94 21.08 -3.33
CA GLN A 319 -10.37 19.95 -4.05
C GLN A 319 -10.99 18.60 -3.61
N VAL A 320 -11.26 18.40 -2.33
CA VAL A 320 -11.99 17.22 -1.85
C VAL A 320 -13.36 17.12 -2.49
N ARG A 321 -14.14 18.20 -2.47
CA ARG A 321 -15.47 18.23 -3.14
C ARG A 321 -15.37 17.95 -4.63
N ARG A 322 -14.31 18.42 -5.27
CA ARG A 322 -14.06 18.17 -6.68
C ARG A 322 -13.69 16.71 -6.93
N ALA A 323 -12.80 16.14 -6.11
CA ALA A 323 -12.44 14.73 -6.17
C ALA A 323 -13.67 13.83 -6.01
N GLN A 324 -14.49 14.09 -5.02
CA GLN A 324 -15.75 13.34 -4.82
C GLN A 324 -16.68 13.41 -6.03
N ARG A 325 -16.83 14.58 -6.67
CA ARG A 325 -17.65 14.72 -7.88
C ARG A 325 -17.07 14.00 -9.09
N PHE A 326 -15.76 13.82 -9.12
CA PHE A 326 -15.05 13.15 -10.21
C PHE A 326 -14.87 11.65 -9.99
N GLY A 327 -15.27 11.14 -8.82
CA GLY A 327 -15.07 9.73 -8.46
C GLY A 327 -13.61 9.38 -8.21
N THR A 328 -12.81 10.35 -7.76
CA THR A 328 -11.40 10.15 -7.45
C THR A 328 -11.14 10.23 -5.95
N SER A 329 -10.05 9.62 -5.53
CA SER A 329 -9.56 9.68 -4.16
C SER A 329 -8.82 10.98 -3.90
N PHE A 330 -8.71 11.37 -2.64
CA PHE A 330 -8.00 12.56 -2.23
C PHE A 330 -7.06 12.26 -1.08
N LEU A 331 -5.81 12.68 -1.22
CA LEU A 331 -4.81 12.59 -0.18
C LEU A 331 -4.17 13.97 0.06
N TYR A 332 -4.33 14.47 1.26
CA TYR A 332 -3.75 15.76 1.65
C TYR A 332 -2.29 15.59 2.06
N TRP A 333 -1.43 16.38 1.46
CA TRP A 333 -0.04 16.48 1.88
C TRP A 333 0.15 17.69 2.79
N ARG A 334 0.67 17.44 3.99
CA ARG A 334 0.91 18.47 4.99
C ARG A 334 1.87 19.56 4.51
N GLY A 335 2.89 19.20 3.74
CA GLY A 335 3.94 20.13 3.34
C GLY A 335 4.68 20.70 4.56
N ASP A 336 5.02 22.01 4.49
CA ASP A 336 5.68 22.76 5.57
C ASP A 336 4.67 23.47 6.51
N ASP A 337 3.43 23.03 6.53
CA ASP A 337 2.37 23.62 7.35
C ASP A 337 2.70 23.52 8.85
N ASP A 338 2.29 24.52 9.60
CA ASP A 338 2.35 24.45 11.05
C ASP A 338 1.37 23.39 11.61
N GLN A 339 1.61 22.95 12.84
CA GLN A 339 0.81 21.91 13.49
C GLN A 339 -0.66 22.31 13.61
N GLY A 340 -0.96 23.59 13.88
CA GLY A 340 -2.33 24.06 14.05
C GLY A 340 -3.12 24.06 12.74
N GLN A 341 -2.49 24.41 11.63
CA GLN A 341 -3.11 24.33 10.30
C GLN A 341 -3.38 22.88 9.90
N TRP A 342 -2.44 22.00 10.19
CA TRP A 342 -2.57 20.57 9.95
C TRP A 342 -3.79 19.97 10.67
N GLU A 343 -3.91 20.16 11.97
CA GLU A 343 -5.04 19.64 12.76
C GLU A 343 -6.38 20.23 12.30
N SER A 344 -6.41 21.52 12.00
CA SER A 344 -7.59 22.19 11.45
C SER A 344 -8.00 21.58 10.10
N THR A 345 -7.04 21.24 9.25
CA THR A 345 -7.32 20.63 7.94
C THR A 345 -7.84 19.22 8.10
N LEU A 346 -7.26 18.41 8.98
CA LEU A 346 -7.76 17.06 9.26
C LEU A 346 -9.20 17.08 9.79
N ALA A 347 -9.52 18.01 10.71
CA ALA A 347 -10.88 18.17 11.21
C ALA A 347 -11.87 18.55 10.11
N GLN A 348 -11.45 19.32 9.12
CA GLN A 348 -12.28 19.64 7.97
C GLN A 348 -12.45 18.45 7.02
N LEU A 349 -11.40 17.64 6.81
CA LEU A 349 -11.45 16.43 6.00
C LEU A 349 -12.43 15.41 6.59
N GLU A 350 -12.52 15.32 7.89
CA GLU A 350 -13.45 14.42 8.59
C GLU A 350 -14.92 14.60 8.14
N ALA A 351 -15.33 15.81 7.82
CA ALA A 351 -16.69 16.09 7.33
C ALA A 351 -16.99 15.41 5.98
N PHE A 352 -15.96 15.00 5.24
CA PHE A 352 -16.06 14.30 3.95
C PHE A 352 -15.72 12.82 4.06
N ALA A 353 -15.32 12.35 5.24
CA ALA A 353 -15.05 10.94 5.46
C ALA A 353 -16.31 10.13 5.12
N PRO A 354 -16.16 9.02 4.38
CA PRO A 354 -17.30 8.17 4.07
C PRO A 354 -17.97 7.77 5.38
N SER A 355 -19.30 7.82 5.42
CA SER A 355 -20.07 7.19 6.49
C SER A 355 -19.89 5.68 6.34
N VAL A 356 -18.79 5.17 6.87
CA VAL A 356 -18.59 3.74 6.99
C VAL A 356 -19.62 3.27 7.99
N ALA A 357 -20.65 2.57 7.53
CA ALA A 357 -21.49 1.79 8.39
C ALA A 357 -20.60 0.74 9.05
N ILE A 358 -20.12 1.02 10.25
CA ILE A 358 -19.36 0.09 11.06
C ILE A 358 -20.36 -0.95 11.54
N ALA A 359 -20.49 -2.02 10.77
CA ALA A 359 -21.17 -3.21 11.25
C ALA A 359 -20.32 -3.80 12.38
N GLY A 360 -20.77 -3.64 13.62
CA GLY A 360 -20.11 -4.12 14.83
C GLY A 360 -19.21 -3.05 15.47
N SER A 361 -19.81 -2.08 16.13
CA SER A 361 -19.10 -1.11 16.95
C SER A 361 -18.69 -1.71 18.29
N ASP A 362 -17.59 -2.45 18.31
CA ASP A 362 -16.75 -2.53 19.48
C ASP A 362 -15.42 -1.84 19.16
N ARG A 363 -15.47 -0.51 18.99
CA ARG A 363 -14.24 0.27 19.11
C ARG A 363 -13.81 0.21 20.57
N PRO A 364 -12.59 -0.23 20.89
CA PRO A 364 -12.07 0.03 22.21
C PRO A 364 -12.06 1.56 22.37
N GLY A 365 -12.85 2.05 23.32
CA GLY A 365 -12.80 3.47 23.69
C GLY A 365 -11.36 3.83 24.06
N PRO A 366 -10.97 5.12 23.92
CA PRO A 366 -9.65 5.56 24.33
C PRO A 366 -9.43 5.08 25.77
N SER A 367 -8.39 4.27 25.99
CA SER A 367 -8.06 3.73 27.30
C SER A 367 -7.71 4.91 28.21
N THR A 368 -8.66 5.28 29.06
CA THR A 368 -8.42 6.20 30.16
C THR A 368 -7.63 5.49 31.25
N SER A 369 -6.39 5.09 30.97
CA SER A 369 -5.47 4.65 32.00
C SER A 369 -4.81 5.87 32.67
N GLY A 370 -5.65 6.65 33.34
CA GLY A 370 -5.22 7.65 34.28
C GLY A 370 -5.06 7.07 35.66
N ASP A 371 -4.11 6.20 35.88
CA ASP A 371 -3.70 5.84 37.25
C ASP A 371 -2.21 6.14 37.41
N ARG A 372 -1.90 7.45 37.52
CA ARG A 372 -0.59 7.90 37.99
C ARG A 372 -0.54 7.69 39.51
N ARG A 373 -0.07 6.52 39.95
CA ARG A 373 0.40 6.38 41.34
C ARG A 373 1.68 7.21 41.54
N PRO A 374 1.73 8.04 42.56
CA PRO A 374 2.95 8.83 42.82
C PRO A 374 4.06 7.90 43.33
N ILE A 375 5.20 7.94 42.62
CA ILE A 375 6.42 7.28 43.06
C ILE A 375 6.89 7.99 44.33
N ARG A 376 6.79 7.31 45.48
CA ARG A 376 7.42 7.73 46.74
C ARG A 376 8.94 7.66 46.54
N ARG A 377 9.58 8.83 46.58
CA ARG A 377 11.04 8.90 46.78
C ARG A 377 11.33 8.49 48.22
N SER A 378 11.98 7.34 48.42
CA SER A 378 12.63 7.00 49.68
C SER A 378 13.97 7.72 49.75
N SER A 379 14.05 8.70 50.62
CA SER A 379 15.31 9.23 51.14
C SER A 379 15.91 8.18 52.08
N ALA A 380 17.05 7.65 51.78
CA ALA A 380 17.88 6.96 52.74
C ALA A 380 19.32 7.54 52.65
N GLY A 381 19.82 7.85 53.78
CA GLY A 381 21.04 8.43 54.17
C GLY A 381 22.34 7.69 53.84
#